data_9f51d7ef878d83976b614e298cc1528a
#
_entry.id   9f51d7ef878d83976b614e298cc1528a
#
_cell.length_a   1.000
_cell.length_b   1.000
_cell.length_c   1.000
_cell.angle_alpha   90.00
_cell.angle_beta   90.00
_cell.angle_gamma   90.00
#
_symmetry.space_group_name_H-M   'P 1'
#
loop_
_entity.id
_entity.type
_entity.pdbx_description
1 polymer ?
#
loop_
_entity_poly.entity_id
_entity_poly.type
_entity_poly.pdbx_seq_one_letter_code
_entity_poly.pdbx_strand_id
1 'polypeptide(L)'
;MNENTIISTIVYTFLAFTLLAVTLIIFYYFSNKKITRNLIQKKELEVRYEKDLTHAIISAQEKEKLRIAQDLHDDISSKLSVVSLHIHLLDFDNMAREEYNDQKNKIIHLVNKTAESARQISHDLLPPILEKFGLHAAIDALCSEINLSKTLQVTYSSSLYFAKAEDEKNLHIFRILQELINNSIKHGESTHIDIEFLGRDGKNTCIYKDDGKGFNLDENTLKGGLGLRNIRSRVELINGTLNIESENTKGITVEFTF
;
A
#
# COMPACT_ATOMS: atom_id res chain seq x y z
N MET A 1 8.87 44.64 74.46
CA MET A 1 8.02 44.11 73.35
C MET A 1 7.14 43.08 73.97
N ASN A 2 5.80 43.24 73.90
CA ASN A 2 4.87 42.34 74.61
C ASN A 2 4.97 40.90 74.05
N GLU A 3 5.01 39.86 74.89
CA GLU A 3 5.04 38.46 74.48
C GLU A 3 3.97 38.12 73.43
N ASN A 4 2.80 38.68 73.58
CA ASN A 4 1.69 38.53 72.62
C ASN A 4 2.03 39.06 71.21
N THR A 5 2.86 40.12 71.09
CA THR A 5 3.27 40.66 69.80
C THR A 5 4.28 39.77 69.09
N ILE A 6 5.16 39.10 69.81
CA ILE A 6 6.12 38.13 69.27
C ILE A 6 5.39 36.90 68.76
N ILE A 7 4.47 36.35 69.54
CA ILE A 7 3.69 35.14 69.18
C ILE A 7 2.85 35.43 67.95
N SER A 8 2.16 36.58 67.86
CA SER A 8 1.35 36.95 66.69
C SER A 8 2.21 37.11 65.45
N THR A 9 3.41 37.67 65.55
CA THR A 9 4.33 37.81 64.43
C THR A 9 4.80 36.44 63.89
N ILE A 10 5.12 35.51 64.79
CA ILE A 10 5.51 34.15 64.40
C ILE A 10 4.35 33.42 63.70
N VAL A 11 3.14 33.53 64.19
CA VAL A 11 1.96 32.92 63.61
C VAL A 11 1.69 33.48 62.20
N TYR A 12 1.75 34.80 62.02
CA TYR A 12 1.54 35.42 60.71
C TYR A 12 2.63 35.04 59.70
N THR A 13 3.91 34.99 60.12
CA THR A 13 5.00 34.55 59.22
C THR A 13 4.87 33.10 58.82
N PHE A 14 4.46 32.23 59.76
CA PHE A 14 4.18 30.83 59.46
C PHE A 14 3.01 30.66 58.47
N LEU A 15 1.90 31.38 58.69
CA LEU A 15 0.75 31.39 57.79
C LEU A 15 1.12 31.92 56.40
N ALA A 16 1.92 32.98 56.29
CA ALA A 16 2.38 33.52 55.03
C ALA A 16 3.26 32.51 54.30
N PHE A 17 4.14 31.76 55.03
CA PHE A 17 5.00 30.77 54.43
C PHE A 17 4.22 29.55 53.95
N THR A 18 3.23 29.05 54.68
CA THR A 18 2.34 27.98 54.28
C THR A 18 1.49 28.36 53.04
N LEU A 19 0.97 29.57 53.01
CA LEU A 19 0.22 30.07 51.87
C LEU A 19 1.10 30.15 50.59
N LEU A 20 2.35 30.61 50.73
CA LEU A 20 3.31 30.65 49.63
C LEU A 20 3.64 29.23 49.14
N ALA A 21 3.88 28.28 50.04
CA ALA A 21 4.13 26.92 49.67
C ALA A 21 2.98 26.24 48.90
N VAL A 22 1.74 26.46 49.35
CA VAL A 22 0.53 25.98 48.68
C VAL A 22 0.38 26.57 47.29
N THR A 23 0.58 27.87 47.14
CA THR A 23 0.50 28.55 45.82
C THR A 23 1.56 28.02 44.86
N LEU A 24 2.78 27.75 45.29
CA LEU A 24 3.85 27.17 44.49
C LEU A 24 3.52 25.73 44.06
N ILE A 25 2.96 24.90 44.96
CA ILE A 25 2.53 23.54 44.63
C ILE A 25 1.42 23.57 43.56
N ILE A 26 0.43 24.41 43.73
CA ILE A 26 -0.67 24.59 42.77
C ILE A 26 -0.12 25.05 41.40
N PHE A 27 0.74 26.06 41.43
CA PHE A 27 1.37 26.57 40.20
C PHE A 27 2.18 25.47 39.49
N TYR A 28 2.99 24.71 40.22
CA TYR A 28 3.76 23.59 39.69
C TYR A 28 2.85 22.51 39.08
N TYR A 29 1.77 22.15 39.76
CA TYR A 29 0.81 21.17 39.24
C TYR A 29 0.16 21.62 37.93
N PHE A 30 -0.33 22.86 37.86
CA PHE A 30 -0.94 23.39 36.65
C PHE A 30 0.08 23.58 35.52
N SER A 31 1.28 24.02 35.81
CA SER A 31 2.37 24.18 34.87
C SER A 31 2.76 22.84 34.24
N ASN A 32 3.00 21.81 35.04
CA ASN A 32 3.31 20.46 34.55
C ASN A 32 2.18 19.88 33.71
N LYS A 33 0.93 20.03 34.15
CA LYS A 33 -0.22 19.57 33.38
C LYS A 33 -0.31 20.26 32.01
N LYS A 34 -0.01 21.54 31.92
CA LYS A 34 0.03 22.29 30.68
C LYS A 34 1.16 21.81 29.75
N ILE A 35 2.35 21.62 30.29
CA ILE A 35 3.52 21.12 29.53
C ILE A 35 3.22 19.74 28.95
N THR A 36 2.69 18.79 29.77
CA THR A 36 2.35 17.44 29.31
C THR A 36 1.29 17.47 28.20
N ARG A 37 0.26 18.31 28.32
CA ARG A 37 -0.76 18.48 27.27
C ARG A 37 -0.15 18.98 25.97
N ASN A 38 0.70 20.00 26.05
CA ASN A 38 1.37 20.54 24.87
C ASN A 38 2.27 19.51 24.17
N LEU A 39 2.98 18.67 24.96
CA LEU A 39 3.82 17.59 24.43
C LEU A 39 2.98 16.53 23.72
N ILE A 40 1.84 16.15 24.28
CA ILE A 40 0.91 15.19 23.66
C ILE A 40 0.38 15.77 22.35
N GLN A 41 -0.12 16.99 22.37
CA GLN A 41 -0.62 17.66 21.15
C GLN A 41 0.44 17.78 20.07
N LYS A 42 1.68 18.09 20.44
CA LYS A 42 2.79 18.15 19.48
C LYS A 42 3.06 16.79 18.86
N LYS A 43 3.09 15.72 19.67
CA LYS A 43 3.27 14.35 19.16
C LYS A 43 2.13 13.91 18.24
N GLU A 44 0.88 14.21 18.59
CA GLU A 44 -0.28 13.92 17.76
C GLU A 44 -0.19 14.65 16.42
N LEU A 45 0.27 15.89 16.41
CA LEU A 45 0.46 16.68 15.19
C LEU A 45 1.58 16.09 14.30
N GLU A 46 2.71 15.69 14.91
CA GLU A 46 3.82 15.04 14.20
C GLU A 46 3.36 13.73 13.54
N VAL A 47 2.64 12.88 14.27
CA VAL A 47 2.10 11.61 13.73
C VAL A 47 1.11 11.87 12.58
N ARG A 48 0.24 12.86 12.74
CA ARG A 48 -0.70 13.26 11.67
C ARG A 48 0.05 13.74 10.43
N TYR A 49 1.05 14.59 10.60
CA TYR A 49 1.86 15.10 9.49
C TYR A 49 2.61 13.98 8.75
N GLU A 50 3.20 13.01 9.48
CA GLU A 50 3.84 11.83 8.85
C GLU A 50 2.85 10.99 8.04
N LYS A 51 1.63 10.83 8.56
CA LYS A 51 0.56 10.12 7.87
C LYS A 51 0.15 10.83 6.58
N ASP A 52 -0.13 12.13 6.67
CA ASP A 52 -0.52 12.95 5.53
C ASP A 52 0.57 12.96 4.45
N LEU A 53 1.84 13.03 4.86
CA LEU A 53 2.99 12.94 3.95
C LEU A 53 3.06 11.58 3.26
N THR A 54 2.85 10.49 3.99
CA THR A 54 2.83 9.13 3.42
C THR A 54 1.71 8.98 2.39
N HIS A 55 0.52 9.47 2.69
CA HIS A 55 -0.62 9.47 1.75
C HIS A 55 -0.32 10.29 0.50
N ALA A 56 0.28 11.48 0.65
CA ALA A 56 0.66 12.33 -0.47
C ALA A 56 1.72 11.66 -1.37
N ILE A 57 2.71 10.99 -0.78
CA ILE A 57 3.73 10.24 -1.53
C ILE A 57 3.10 9.10 -2.32
N ILE A 58 2.22 8.29 -1.70
CA ILE A 58 1.53 7.18 -2.38
C ILE A 58 0.68 7.71 -3.54
N SER A 59 -0.09 8.77 -3.32
CA SER A 59 -0.91 9.38 -4.36
C SER A 59 -0.07 9.93 -5.52
N ALA A 60 1.07 10.59 -5.22
CA ALA A 60 1.99 11.09 -6.23
C ALA A 60 2.63 9.95 -7.04
N GLN A 61 3.03 8.86 -6.36
CA GLN A 61 3.57 7.67 -7.04
C GLN A 61 2.55 7.02 -7.97
N GLU A 62 1.29 6.89 -7.56
CA GLU A 62 0.26 6.31 -8.41
C GLU A 62 -0.02 7.20 -9.63
N LYS A 63 -0.12 8.52 -9.45
CA LYS A 63 -0.28 9.46 -10.59
C LYS A 63 0.87 9.37 -11.57
N GLU A 64 2.12 9.29 -11.08
CA GLU A 64 3.28 9.16 -11.94
C GLU A 64 3.33 7.81 -12.67
N LYS A 65 2.95 6.71 -12.00
CA LYS A 65 2.78 5.40 -12.66
C LYS A 65 1.75 5.43 -13.77
N LEU A 66 0.60 6.08 -13.53
CA LEU A 66 -0.45 6.27 -14.54
C LEU A 66 0.08 7.06 -15.74
N ARG A 67 0.80 8.17 -15.50
CA ARG A 67 1.38 8.99 -16.54
C ARG A 67 2.38 8.20 -17.39
N ILE A 68 3.30 7.49 -16.76
CA ILE A 68 4.30 6.67 -17.45
C ILE A 68 3.63 5.54 -18.24
N ALA A 69 2.58 4.91 -17.70
CA ALA A 69 1.84 3.86 -18.40
C ALA A 69 1.16 4.39 -19.69
N GLN A 70 0.57 5.59 -19.63
CA GLN A 70 -0.01 6.25 -20.79
C GLN A 70 1.05 6.61 -21.84
N ASP A 71 2.15 7.25 -21.40
CA ASP A 71 3.27 7.61 -22.29
C ASP A 71 3.85 6.38 -22.99
N LEU A 72 4.01 5.27 -22.26
CA LEU A 72 4.45 3.99 -22.82
C LEU A 72 3.45 3.42 -23.84
N HIS A 73 2.16 3.45 -23.51
CA HIS A 73 1.13 2.94 -24.40
C HIS A 73 1.08 3.73 -25.71
N ASP A 74 1.09 5.04 -25.63
CA ASP A 74 0.90 5.91 -26.77
C ASP A 74 2.15 5.98 -27.67
N ASP A 75 3.33 6.07 -27.10
CA ASP A 75 4.58 6.25 -27.85
C ASP A 75 5.16 4.93 -28.37
N ILE A 76 5.28 3.90 -27.51
CA ILE A 76 5.92 2.64 -27.89
C ILE A 76 5.00 1.74 -28.70
N SER A 77 3.74 1.56 -28.26
CA SER A 77 2.79 0.69 -28.96
C SER A 77 2.43 1.21 -30.33
N SER A 78 2.26 2.54 -30.45
CA SER A 78 1.98 3.20 -31.73
C SER A 78 3.17 3.08 -32.69
N LYS A 79 4.39 3.37 -32.24
CA LYS A 79 5.61 3.27 -33.06
C LYS A 79 5.89 1.84 -33.50
N LEU A 80 5.72 0.87 -32.64
CA LEU A 80 5.90 -0.54 -32.97
C LEU A 80 4.87 -1.05 -33.98
N SER A 81 3.63 -0.56 -33.90
CA SER A 81 2.60 -0.87 -34.89
C SER A 81 2.94 -0.31 -36.26
N VAL A 82 3.48 0.91 -36.32
CA VAL A 82 3.96 1.53 -37.56
C VAL A 82 5.16 0.78 -38.14
N VAL A 83 6.12 0.39 -37.32
CA VAL A 83 7.28 -0.42 -37.73
C VAL A 83 6.83 -1.78 -38.29
N SER A 84 5.89 -2.43 -37.64
CA SER A 84 5.30 -3.69 -38.11
C SER A 84 4.62 -3.53 -39.46
N LEU A 85 3.89 -2.43 -39.66
CA LEU A 85 3.26 -2.12 -40.95
C LEU A 85 4.30 -1.89 -42.07
N HIS A 86 5.36 -1.14 -41.79
CA HIS A 86 6.43 -0.89 -42.77
C HIS A 86 7.18 -2.17 -43.16
N ILE A 87 7.40 -3.08 -42.21
CA ILE A 87 8.02 -4.36 -42.45
C ILE A 87 7.15 -5.25 -43.36
N HIS A 88 5.83 -5.17 -43.23
CA HIS A 88 4.92 -5.91 -44.12
C HIS A 88 4.86 -5.33 -45.52
N LEU A 89 5.34 -4.10 -45.73
CA LEU A 89 5.38 -3.40 -47.02
C LEU A 89 6.76 -3.53 -47.70
N LEU A 90 7.75 -4.22 -47.11
CA LEU A 90 9.05 -4.46 -47.74
C LEU A 90 8.90 -5.35 -48.96
N ASP A 91 9.27 -4.79 -50.11
CA ASP A 91 9.08 -5.39 -51.44
C ASP A 91 10.13 -6.45 -51.75
N PHE A 92 9.72 -7.48 -52.47
CA PHE A 92 10.41 -8.75 -52.70
C PHE A 92 11.51 -8.74 -53.78
N ASP A 93 11.68 -7.63 -54.51
CA ASP A 93 12.32 -7.68 -55.84
C ASP A 93 13.84 -7.77 -55.88
N ASN A 94 14.53 -7.60 -54.72
CA ASN A 94 16.02 -7.54 -54.70
C ASN A 94 16.74 -8.52 -53.78
N MET A 95 16.06 -9.47 -53.13
CA MET A 95 16.68 -10.47 -52.23
C MET A 95 16.31 -11.91 -52.62
N ALA A 96 17.20 -12.88 -52.36
CA ALA A 96 16.82 -14.27 -52.45
C ALA A 96 15.65 -14.55 -51.48
N ARG A 97 14.65 -15.28 -51.96
CA ARG A 97 13.36 -15.49 -51.26
C ARG A 97 13.50 -16.09 -49.85
N GLU A 98 14.52 -16.94 -49.66
CA GLU A 98 14.80 -17.50 -48.33
C GLU A 98 15.40 -16.52 -47.35
N GLU A 99 16.35 -15.69 -47.78
CA GLU A 99 17.04 -14.70 -46.97
C GLU A 99 16.07 -13.56 -46.56
N TYR A 100 15.20 -13.16 -47.45
CA TYR A 100 14.14 -12.20 -47.17
C TYR A 100 13.16 -12.73 -46.11
N ASN A 101 12.73 -13.97 -46.25
CA ASN A 101 11.80 -14.58 -45.29
C ASN A 101 12.44 -14.74 -43.89
N ASP A 102 13.72 -15.12 -43.81
CA ASP A 102 14.44 -15.22 -42.57
C ASP A 102 14.61 -13.87 -41.87
N GLN A 103 15.02 -12.85 -42.63
CA GLN A 103 15.14 -11.49 -42.08
C GLN A 103 13.79 -10.91 -41.64
N LYS A 104 12.76 -11.06 -42.45
CA LYS A 104 11.38 -10.66 -42.11
C LYS A 104 10.91 -11.31 -40.81
N ASN A 105 11.12 -12.62 -40.66
CA ASN A 105 10.69 -13.34 -39.46
C ASN A 105 11.46 -12.90 -38.22
N LYS A 106 12.78 -12.64 -38.33
CA LYS A 106 13.60 -12.09 -37.23
C LYS A 106 13.11 -10.72 -36.79
N ILE A 107 12.81 -9.83 -37.72
CA ILE A 107 12.32 -8.48 -37.39
C ILE A 107 10.95 -8.56 -36.74
N ILE A 108 10.02 -9.36 -37.29
CA ILE A 108 8.69 -9.55 -36.71
C ILE A 108 8.81 -10.13 -35.28
N HIS A 109 9.67 -11.10 -35.05
CA HIS A 109 9.90 -11.65 -33.72
C HIS A 109 10.44 -10.61 -32.75
N LEU A 110 11.40 -9.78 -33.17
CA LEU A 110 11.98 -8.72 -32.34
C LEU A 110 10.94 -7.64 -31.99
N VAL A 111 10.14 -7.23 -32.97
CA VAL A 111 9.07 -6.24 -32.76
C VAL A 111 8.01 -6.76 -31.81
N ASN A 112 7.58 -8.02 -31.99
CA ASN A 112 6.59 -8.64 -31.11
C ASN A 112 7.12 -8.78 -29.67
N LYS A 113 8.38 -9.18 -29.51
CA LYS A 113 9.04 -9.27 -28.21
C LYS A 113 9.14 -7.90 -27.53
N THR A 114 9.46 -6.85 -28.30
CA THR A 114 9.53 -5.48 -27.74
C THR A 114 8.15 -4.95 -27.35
N ALA A 115 7.14 -5.24 -28.18
CA ALA A 115 5.75 -4.89 -27.88
C ALA A 115 5.24 -5.60 -26.63
N GLU A 116 5.58 -6.88 -26.46
CA GLU A 116 5.21 -7.65 -25.26
C GLU A 116 5.91 -7.11 -24.01
N SER A 117 7.21 -6.80 -24.09
CA SER A 117 7.94 -6.18 -22.99
C SER A 117 7.35 -4.82 -22.59
N ALA A 118 6.99 -4.00 -23.57
CA ALA A 118 6.34 -2.71 -23.33
C ALA A 118 4.97 -2.87 -22.67
N ARG A 119 4.17 -3.85 -23.12
CA ARG A 119 2.89 -4.17 -22.49
C ARG A 119 3.06 -4.67 -21.06
N GLN A 120 4.07 -5.49 -20.80
CA GLN A 120 4.34 -6.02 -19.46
C GLN A 120 4.73 -4.91 -18.48
N ILE A 121 5.59 -3.97 -18.90
CA ILE A 121 5.95 -2.77 -18.12
C ILE A 121 4.70 -1.90 -17.88
N SER A 122 3.87 -1.71 -18.89
CA SER A 122 2.61 -0.96 -18.77
C SER A 122 1.63 -1.66 -17.82
N HIS A 123 1.56 -2.98 -17.86
CA HIS A 123 0.72 -3.79 -16.97
C HIS A 123 1.16 -3.68 -15.50
N ASP A 124 2.47 -3.63 -15.24
CA ASP A 124 3.03 -3.43 -13.90
C ASP A 124 2.74 -2.02 -13.37
N LEU A 125 2.65 -1.03 -14.27
CA LEU A 125 2.37 0.36 -13.91
C LEU A 125 0.89 0.64 -13.70
N LEU A 126 0.01 0.17 -14.59
CA LEU A 126 -1.46 0.22 -14.47
C LEU A 126 -2.06 -1.04 -15.09
N PRO A 127 -2.78 -1.88 -14.36
CA PRO A 127 -3.42 -3.05 -14.95
C PRO A 127 -4.54 -2.62 -15.92
N PRO A 128 -4.38 -2.76 -17.25
CA PRO A 128 -5.43 -2.37 -18.20
C PRO A 128 -6.73 -3.15 -18.01
N ILE A 129 -6.62 -4.35 -17.42
CA ILE A 129 -7.75 -5.20 -17.08
C ILE A 129 -8.59 -4.55 -15.98
N LEU A 130 -7.96 -3.92 -14.98
CA LEU A 130 -8.67 -3.21 -13.92
C LEU A 130 -9.51 -2.06 -14.48
N GLU A 131 -8.92 -1.25 -15.36
CA GLU A 131 -9.59 -0.10 -15.97
C GLU A 131 -10.77 -0.53 -16.89
N LYS A 132 -10.54 -1.56 -17.72
CA LYS A 132 -11.53 -1.98 -18.73
C LYS A 132 -12.61 -2.90 -18.17
N PHE A 133 -12.23 -3.85 -17.32
CA PHE A 133 -13.06 -4.97 -16.89
C PHE A 133 -13.35 -4.99 -15.38
N GLY A 134 -12.76 -4.07 -14.61
CA GLY A 134 -12.98 -3.92 -13.17
C GLY A 134 -12.16 -4.87 -12.30
N LEU A 135 -12.37 -4.76 -10.98
CA LEU A 135 -11.52 -5.40 -9.96
C LEU A 135 -11.55 -6.93 -10.02
N HIS A 136 -12.72 -7.54 -10.22
CA HIS A 136 -12.84 -9.00 -10.34
C HIS A 136 -11.95 -9.57 -11.44
N ALA A 137 -12.09 -9.02 -12.65
CA ALA A 137 -11.32 -9.50 -13.80
C ALA A 137 -9.81 -9.29 -13.60
N ALA A 138 -9.42 -8.20 -12.94
CA ALA A 138 -8.02 -7.93 -12.65
C ALA A 138 -7.43 -8.92 -11.64
N ILE A 139 -8.17 -9.28 -10.59
CA ILE A 139 -7.75 -10.28 -9.60
C ILE A 139 -7.70 -11.68 -10.23
N ASP A 140 -8.71 -12.07 -11.01
CA ASP A 140 -8.72 -13.35 -11.72
C ASP A 140 -7.52 -13.50 -12.66
N ALA A 141 -7.18 -12.44 -13.39
CA ALA A 141 -6.01 -12.45 -14.28
C ALA A 141 -4.70 -12.60 -13.49
N LEU A 142 -4.55 -11.86 -12.38
CA LEU A 142 -3.39 -11.95 -11.49
C LEU A 142 -3.23 -13.36 -10.91
N CYS A 143 -4.31 -13.95 -10.39
CA CYS A 143 -4.31 -15.31 -9.87
C CYS A 143 -3.97 -16.36 -10.97
N SER A 144 -4.53 -16.20 -12.15
CA SER A 144 -4.28 -17.08 -13.29
C SER A 144 -2.82 -17.06 -13.72
N GLU A 145 -2.21 -15.87 -13.81
CA GLU A 145 -0.79 -15.70 -14.16
C GLU A 145 0.13 -16.41 -13.15
N ILE A 146 -0.13 -16.25 -11.86
CA ILE A 146 0.66 -16.89 -10.81
C ILE A 146 0.51 -18.40 -10.88
N ASN A 147 -0.71 -18.91 -11.09
CA ASN A 147 -0.99 -20.34 -11.17
C ASN A 147 -0.31 -21.02 -12.36
N LEU A 148 0.05 -20.29 -13.42
CA LEU A 148 0.84 -20.83 -14.53
C LEU A 148 2.24 -21.29 -14.10
N SER A 149 2.81 -20.69 -13.06
CA SER A 149 4.16 -21.01 -12.56
C SER A 149 4.25 -22.40 -11.90
N LYS A 150 3.12 -22.98 -11.46
CA LYS A 150 3.00 -24.26 -10.71
C LYS A 150 3.77 -24.31 -9.39
N THR A 151 4.43 -23.25 -8.98
CA THR A 151 5.19 -23.17 -7.73
C THR A 151 4.35 -22.62 -6.57
N LEU A 152 3.33 -21.84 -6.89
CA LEU A 152 2.39 -21.24 -5.96
C LEU A 152 0.98 -21.38 -6.53
N GLN A 153 0.03 -21.80 -5.71
CA GLN A 153 -1.37 -21.90 -6.07
C GLN A 153 -2.16 -20.78 -5.37
N VAL A 154 -2.90 -20.01 -6.13
CA VAL A 154 -3.76 -18.95 -5.61
C VAL A 154 -5.21 -19.28 -5.90
N THR A 155 -6.05 -19.34 -4.87
CA THR A 155 -7.49 -19.44 -5.00
C THR A 155 -8.15 -18.09 -4.75
N TYR A 156 -9.18 -17.77 -5.52
CA TYR A 156 -9.92 -16.53 -5.40
C TYR A 156 -11.42 -16.78 -5.40
N SER A 157 -12.11 -16.22 -4.44
CA SER A 157 -13.57 -16.23 -4.37
C SER A 157 -14.13 -14.88 -3.93
N SER A 158 -15.31 -14.53 -4.42
CA SER A 158 -15.99 -13.30 -4.02
C SER A 158 -17.49 -13.43 -4.05
N SER A 159 -18.14 -12.97 -2.99
CA SER A 159 -19.59 -12.77 -2.92
C SER A 159 -20.00 -11.32 -3.17
N LEU A 160 -19.04 -10.41 -3.43
CA LEU A 160 -19.28 -8.99 -3.60
C LEU A 160 -19.36 -8.60 -5.07
N TYR A 161 -20.09 -7.52 -5.34
CA TYR A 161 -20.08 -6.83 -6.62
C TYR A 161 -19.27 -5.53 -6.47
N PHE A 162 -18.28 -5.30 -7.35
CA PHE A 162 -17.47 -4.08 -7.37
C PHE A 162 -17.99 -3.14 -8.44
N ALA A 163 -18.47 -1.97 -8.00
CA ALA A 163 -18.95 -0.96 -8.92
C ALA A 163 -17.77 -0.30 -9.66
N LYS A 164 -17.91 -0.07 -10.97
CA LYS A 164 -16.91 0.63 -11.78
C LYS A 164 -16.74 2.11 -11.33
N ALA A 165 -17.74 2.70 -10.71
CA ALA A 165 -17.67 4.07 -10.19
C ALA A 165 -16.67 4.25 -9.04
N GLU A 166 -16.11 3.18 -8.48
CA GLU A 166 -15.12 3.19 -7.39
C GLU A 166 -13.69 2.85 -7.88
N ASP A 167 -13.32 3.30 -9.07
CA ASP A 167 -12.06 2.92 -9.71
C ASP A 167 -10.81 3.22 -8.86
N GLU A 168 -10.77 4.35 -8.13
CA GLU A 168 -9.66 4.69 -7.24
C GLU A 168 -9.58 3.72 -6.05
N LYS A 169 -10.71 3.39 -5.44
CA LYS A 169 -10.81 2.41 -4.36
C LYS A 169 -10.42 1.01 -4.85
N ASN A 170 -10.91 0.62 -6.01
CA ASN A 170 -10.59 -0.65 -6.65
C ASN A 170 -9.10 -0.78 -6.94
N LEU A 171 -8.44 0.31 -7.36
CA LEU A 171 -6.99 0.36 -7.57
C LEU A 171 -6.22 0.13 -6.26
N HIS A 172 -6.62 0.77 -5.17
CA HIS A 172 -5.99 0.57 -3.87
C HIS A 172 -6.14 -0.88 -3.39
N ILE A 173 -7.33 -1.49 -3.52
CA ILE A 173 -7.57 -2.90 -3.18
C ILE A 173 -6.66 -3.80 -4.01
N PHE A 174 -6.59 -3.60 -5.32
CA PHE A 174 -5.73 -4.37 -6.20
C PHE A 174 -4.26 -4.27 -5.80
N ARG A 175 -3.77 -3.05 -5.49
CA ARG A 175 -2.39 -2.83 -5.03
C ARG A 175 -2.08 -3.48 -3.68
N ILE A 176 -3.06 -3.53 -2.77
CA ILE A 176 -2.90 -4.26 -1.50
C ILE A 176 -2.68 -5.74 -1.78
N LEU A 177 -3.49 -6.35 -2.65
CA LEU A 177 -3.35 -7.77 -3.02
C LEU A 177 -2.03 -8.05 -3.73
N GLN A 178 -1.60 -7.20 -4.68
CA GLN A 178 -0.30 -7.34 -5.34
C GLN A 178 0.85 -7.35 -4.33
N GLU A 179 0.83 -6.44 -3.35
CA GLU A 179 1.87 -6.36 -2.32
C GLU A 179 1.85 -7.58 -1.40
N LEU A 180 0.67 -8.05 -0.98
CA LEU A 180 0.52 -9.26 -0.16
C LEU A 180 1.07 -10.50 -0.88
N ILE A 181 0.66 -10.72 -2.12
CA ILE A 181 1.12 -11.84 -2.94
C ILE A 181 2.64 -11.77 -3.16
N ASN A 182 3.16 -10.60 -3.48
CA ASN A 182 4.59 -10.40 -3.68
C ASN A 182 5.40 -10.68 -2.40
N ASN A 183 4.85 -10.33 -1.23
CA ASN A 183 5.46 -10.65 0.06
C ASN A 183 5.46 -12.17 0.33
N SER A 184 4.37 -12.87 0.02
CA SER A 184 4.29 -14.34 0.16
C SER A 184 5.26 -15.06 -0.77
N ILE A 185 5.45 -14.55 -2.00
CA ILE A 185 6.44 -15.12 -2.95
C ILE A 185 7.87 -14.84 -2.47
N LYS A 186 8.20 -13.58 -2.13
CA LYS A 186 9.59 -13.18 -1.84
C LYS A 186 10.07 -13.58 -0.45
N HIS A 187 9.18 -13.57 0.51
CA HIS A 187 9.53 -13.68 1.92
C HIS A 187 8.82 -14.84 2.62
N GLY A 188 7.63 -15.21 2.14
CA GLY A 188 6.79 -16.23 2.77
C GLY A 188 7.21 -17.66 2.43
N GLU A 189 7.79 -17.90 1.25
CA GLU A 189 8.01 -19.25 0.71
C GLU A 189 6.69 -20.05 0.67
N SER A 190 5.58 -19.34 0.41
CA SER A 190 4.24 -19.92 0.41
C SER A 190 4.02 -20.82 -0.78
N THR A 191 3.22 -21.86 -0.60
CA THR A 191 2.78 -22.76 -1.68
C THR A 191 1.31 -22.59 -2.02
N HIS A 192 0.53 -22.02 -1.10
CA HIS A 192 -0.90 -21.77 -1.29
C HIS A 192 -1.31 -20.40 -0.74
N ILE A 193 -2.18 -19.71 -1.50
CA ILE A 193 -2.79 -18.44 -1.10
C ILE A 193 -4.29 -18.53 -1.33
N ASP A 194 -5.08 -18.12 -0.33
CA ASP A 194 -6.52 -17.95 -0.42
C ASP A 194 -6.90 -16.49 -0.33
N ILE A 195 -7.73 -16.02 -1.27
CA ILE A 195 -8.28 -14.66 -1.32
C ILE A 195 -9.78 -14.76 -1.34
N GLU A 196 -10.45 -14.20 -0.34
CA GLU A 196 -11.89 -14.21 -0.22
C GLU A 196 -12.43 -12.79 -0.01
N PHE A 197 -13.44 -12.40 -0.80
CA PHE A 197 -14.21 -11.18 -0.61
C PHE A 197 -15.62 -11.48 -0.16
N LEU A 198 -16.02 -10.92 0.96
CA LEU A 198 -17.34 -11.16 1.55
C LEU A 198 -17.91 -9.91 2.24
N GLY A 199 -19.23 -9.85 2.31
CA GLY A 199 -19.93 -8.89 3.15
C GLY A 199 -20.04 -9.40 4.58
N ARG A 200 -19.48 -8.67 5.55
CA ARG A 200 -19.51 -9.01 6.96
C ARG A 200 -19.88 -7.78 7.79
N ASP A 201 -20.85 -7.89 8.67
CA ASP A 201 -21.30 -6.83 9.58
C ASP A 201 -21.61 -5.48 8.89
N GLY A 202 -22.18 -5.55 7.67
CA GLY A 202 -22.53 -4.38 6.87
C GLY A 202 -21.33 -3.69 6.20
N LYS A 203 -20.13 -4.30 6.23
CA LYS A 203 -18.91 -3.84 5.56
C LYS A 203 -18.44 -4.87 4.55
N ASN A 204 -17.82 -4.39 3.49
CA ASN A 204 -17.08 -5.22 2.57
C ASN A 204 -15.74 -5.59 3.19
N THR A 205 -15.39 -6.87 3.17
CA THR A 205 -14.18 -7.40 3.80
C THR A 205 -13.42 -8.27 2.81
N CYS A 206 -12.12 -8.12 2.78
CA CYS A 206 -11.19 -9.02 2.12
C CYS A 206 -10.43 -9.81 3.18
N ILE A 207 -10.38 -11.13 3.00
CA ILE A 207 -9.57 -12.05 3.78
C ILE A 207 -8.53 -12.65 2.84
N TYR A 208 -7.26 -12.43 3.18
CA TYR A 208 -6.11 -13.00 2.52
C TYR A 208 -5.42 -13.96 3.48
N LYS A 209 -5.08 -15.17 3.02
CA LYS A 209 -4.34 -16.16 3.81
C LYS A 209 -3.25 -16.77 2.96
N ASP A 210 -2.08 -16.99 3.53
CA ASP A 210 -1.03 -17.81 2.96
C ASP A 210 -0.53 -18.86 3.95
N ASP A 211 0.07 -19.92 3.42
CA ASP A 211 0.65 -21.03 4.18
C ASP A 211 2.16 -20.91 4.41
N GLY A 212 2.71 -19.70 4.23
CA GLY A 212 4.14 -19.45 4.29
C GLY A 212 4.73 -19.55 5.70
N LYS A 213 6.00 -19.14 5.82
CA LYS A 213 6.73 -19.22 7.09
C LYS A 213 6.27 -18.24 8.16
N GLY A 214 5.43 -17.24 7.80
CA GLY A 214 4.98 -16.22 8.73
C GLY A 214 6.12 -15.43 9.38
N PHE A 215 5.78 -14.65 10.40
CA PHE A 215 6.73 -13.89 11.22
C PHE A 215 6.12 -13.51 12.58
N ASN A 216 6.96 -13.19 13.55
CA ASN A 216 6.49 -12.68 14.84
C ASN A 216 6.03 -11.22 14.72
N LEU A 217 4.81 -10.94 15.14
CA LEU A 217 4.22 -9.60 15.21
C LEU A 217 4.65 -8.91 16.51
N ASP A 218 5.89 -8.43 16.61
CA ASP A 218 6.31 -7.52 17.66
C ASP A 218 6.13 -6.06 17.24
N GLU A 219 6.20 -5.12 18.19
CA GLU A 219 5.99 -3.68 17.90
C GLU A 219 6.95 -3.13 16.84
N ASN A 220 8.15 -3.71 16.70
CA ASN A 220 9.12 -3.31 15.71
C ASN A 220 8.79 -3.87 14.32
N THR A 221 8.20 -5.04 14.25
CA THR A 221 7.73 -5.67 13.01
C THR A 221 6.44 -5.03 12.51
N LEU A 222 5.57 -4.56 13.41
CA LEU A 222 4.37 -3.77 13.06
C LEU A 222 4.71 -2.35 12.58
N LYS A 223 5.83 -1.79 13.01
CA LYS A 223 6.48 -0.62 12.37
C LYS A 223 7.18 -0.97 11.05
N GLY A 224 7.20 -2.23 10.72
CA GLY A 224 7.49 -3.05 9.57
C GLY A 224 8.15 -2.41 8.38
N GLY A 225 8.67 -3.25 7.49
CA GLY A 225 9.23 -2.84 6.21
C GLY A 225 8.23 -2.00 5.39
N LEU A 226 8.73 -1.35 4.36
CA LEU A 226 7.96 -0.45 3.49
C LEU A 226 6.65 -1.09 2.97
N GLY A 227 6.62 -2.40 2.72
CA GLY A 227 5.45 -3.11 2.21
C GLY A 227 4.24 -3.07 3.15
N LEU A 228 4.42 -3.44 4.43
CA LEU A 228 3.32 -3.42 5.41
C LEU A 228 2.82 -1.99 5.71
N ARG A 229 3.73 -1.02 5.70
CA ARG A 229 3.34 0.40 5.83
C ARG A 229 2.50 0.85 4.63
N ASN A 230 2.86 0.46 3.42
CA ASN A 230 2.10 0.76 2.20
C ASN A 230 0.71 0.12 2.23
N ILE A 231 0.61 -1.14 2.65
CA ILE A 231 -0.69 -1.83 2.82
C ILE A 231 -1.58 -1.04 3.80
N ARG A 232 -1.05 -0.71 4.98
CA ARG A 232 -1.79 0.05 6.01
C ARG A 232 -2.29 1.39 5.47
N SER A 233 -1.40 2.18 4.85
CA SER A 233 -1.75 3.47 4.27
C SER A 233 -2.82 3.37 3.18
N ARG A 234 -2.77 2.32 2.34
CA ARG A 234 -3.79 2.09 1.32
C ARG A 234 -5.15 1.71 1.92
N VAL A 235 -5.16 0.87 2.96
CA VAL A 235 -6.39 0.53 3.69
C VAL A 235 -7.02 1.77 4.34
N GLU A 236 -6.19 2.67 4.90
CA GLU A 236 -6.65 3.94 5.46
C GLU A 236 -7.21 4.89 4.38
N LEU A 237 -6.59 4.95 3.19
CA LEU A 237 -7.07 5.76 2.05
C LEU A 237 -8.47 5.33 1.59
N ILE A 238 -8.81 4.05 1.70
CA ILE A 238 -10.15 3.54 1.38
C ILE A 238 -11.09 3.53 2.59
N ASN A 239 -10.74 4.22 3.68
CA ASN A 239 -11.49 4.29 4.94
C ASN A 239 -11.75 2.90 5.58
N GLY A 240 -10.85 1.95 5.36
CA GLY A 240 -10.93 0.59 5.88
C GLY A 240 -10.24 0.42 7.23
N THR A 241 -10.38 -0.78 7.79
CA THR A 241 -9.63 -1.27 8.96
C THR A 241 -8.76 -2.45 8.56
N LEU A 242 -7.60 -2.60 9.15
CA LEU A 242 -6.63 -3.65 8.85
C LEU A 242 -6.33 -4.45 10.11
N ASN A 243 -6.49 -5.77 10.01
CA ASN A 243 -6.01 -6.75 10.99
C ASN A 243 -5.00 -7.68 10.31
N ILE A 244 -3.88 -7.96 10.97
CA ILE A 244 -2.85 -8.87 10.49
C ILE A 244 -2.55 -9.85 11.61
N GLU A 245 -2.63 -11.13 11.31
CA GLU A 245 -2.28 -12.21 12.19
C GLU A 245 -1.19 -13.04 11.52
N SER A 246 -0.10 -13.27 12.23
CA SER A 246 1.01 -14.09 11.76
C SER A 246 1.72 -14.76 12.91
N GLU A 247 2.06 -16.01 12.73
CA GLU A 247 2.90 -16.77 13.63
C GLU A 247 3.98 -17.49 12.81
N ASN A 248 5.15 -17.68 13.40
CA ASN A 248 6.21 -18.45 12.77
C ASN A 248 5.72 -19.84 12.33
N THR A 249 5.95 -20.20 11.10
CA THR A 249 5.58 -21.48 10.46
C THR A 249 4.09 -21.71 10.20
N LYS A 250 3.23 -20.69 10.41
CA LYS A 250 1.77 -20.81 10.21
C LYS A 250 1.22 -19.88 9.12
N GLY A 251 2.12 -19.19 8.41
CA GLY A 251 1.73 -18.22 7.39
C GLY A 251 1.19 -16.91 7.92
N ILE A 252 0.46 -16.20 7.08
CA ILE A 252 -0.13 -14.90 7.39
C ILE A 252 -1.62 -14.93 7.09
N THR A 253 -2.40 -14.32 7.97
CA THR A 253 -3.79 -13.94 7.69
C THR A 253 -3.92 -12.43 7.74
N VAL A 254 -4.39 -11.83 6.67
CA VAL A 254 -4.67 -10.39 6.58
C VAL A 254 -6.15 -10.19 6.29
N GLU A 255 -6.81 -9.49 7.18
CA GLU A 255 -8.21 -9.08 7.01
C GLU A 255 -8.27 -7.56 6.91
N PHE A 256 -8.89 -7.05 5.84
CA PHE A 256 -9.14 -5.62 5.73
C PHE A 256 -10.55 -5.33 5.25
N THR A 257 -11.13 -4.27 5.81
CA THR A 257 -12.45 -3.76 5.38
C THR A 257 -12.29 -2.61 4.39
N PHE A 258 -13.37 -2.34 3.63
CA PHE A 258 -13.36 -1.25 2.66
C PHE A 258 -14.78 -0.79 2.28
#